data_8c638f3e23cac4b984a1ecf18439d46a
#
_entry.id   8c638f3e23cac4b984a1ecf18439d46a
#
_cell.length_a   1.000
_cell.length_b   1.000
_cell.length_c   1.000
_cell.angle_alpha   90.00
_cell.angle_beta   90.00
_cell.angle_gamma   90.00
#
_symmetry.space_group_name_H-M   'P 1'
#
loop_
_entity.id
_entity.type
_entity.pdbx_description
1 polymer ?
#
loop_
_entity_poly.entity_id
_entity_poly.type
_entity_poly.pdbx_seq_one_letter_code
_entity_poly.pdbx_strand_id
1 'polypeptide(L)'
;FSADRLDKGTQVLLDHVPDPPKTGTFLDLGCGWGPITLALAVAAPGATVLATDVNERSLALTARNAAAAGLDNVRTSQAEALLAELRQTSTPVDLIWSNPPVRIGKDALHELLLSWLALLSADGEAWLVVLKNLGADSLATWLTGQGWEVSRQASSKGFRVLRVRRGPDGPVDA
;
A
#
# COMPACT_ATOMS: atom_id res chain seq x y z
N PHE A 1 3.67 -13.23 11.64
CA PHE A 1 4.73 -12.23 11.51
C PHE A 1 6.09 -12.93 11.59
N SER A 2 6.78 -13.02 10.48
CA SER A 2 8.15 -13.56 10.43
C SER A 2 9.09 -12.38 10.23
N ALA A 3 9.80 -12.01 11.28
CA ALA A 3 10.76 -10.89 11.24
C ALA A 3 12.00 -11.17 10.35
N ASP A 4 12.20 -12.43 9.97
CA ASP A 4 13.44 -12.88 9.31
C ASP A 4 13.20 -13.41 7.88
N ARG A 5 11.96 -13.41 7.39
CA ARG A 5 11.65 -13.97 6.08
C ARG A 5 10.64 -13.11 5.35
N LEU A 6 10.95 -12.79 4.08
CA LEU A 6 10.03 -12.09 3.22
C LEU A 6 8.76 -12.93 3.02
N ASP A 7 7.60 -12.32 3.31
CA ASP A 7 6.30 -12.94 3.07
C ASP A 7 6.09 -13.22 1.58
N LYS A 8 5.47 -14.35 1.27
CA LYS A 8 5.24 -14.78 -0.14
C LYS A 8 4.43 -13.76 -0.94
N GLY A 9 3.40 -13.17 -0.32
CA GLY A 9 2.59 -12.14 -0.97
C GLY A 9 3.41 -10.89 -1.29
N THR A 10 4.20 -10.44 -0.33
CA THR A 10 5.12 -9.32 -0.52
C THR A 10 6.15 -9.60 -1.61
N GLN A 11 6.71 -10.81 -1.65
CA GLN A 11 7.61 -11.20 -2.74
C GLN A 11 6.92 -11.13 -4.10
N VAL A 12 5.70 -11.67 -4.20
CA VAL A 12 4.91 -11.63 -5.44
C VAL A 12 4.64 -10.19 -5.87
N LEU A 13 4.30 -9.30 -4.94
CA LEU A 13 4.10 -7.90 -5.24
C LEU A 13 5.37 -7.27 -5.82
N LEU A 14 6.48 -7.39 -5.12
CA LEU A 14 7.75 -6.78 -5.52
C LEU A 14 8.29 -7.33 -6.85
N ASP A 15 8.01 -8.59 -7.17
CA ASP A 15 8.39 -9.21 -8.44
C ASP A 15 7.57 -8.70 -9.65
N HIS A 16 6.42 -8.06 -9.40
CA HIS A 16 5.46 -7.73 -10.47
C HIS A 16 5.08 -6.25 -10.55
N VAL A 17 5.46 -5.42 -9.59
CA VAL A 17 5.25 -3.97 -9.69
C VAL A 17 6.24 -3.34 -10.65
N PRO A 18 5.86 -2.27 -11.37
CA PRO A 18 6.80 -1.49 -12.16
C PRO A 18 7.70 -0.66 -11.25
N ASP A 19 8.76 -0.10 -11.81
CA ASP A 19 9.57 0.88 -11.10
C ASP A 19 8.69 2.04 -10.64
N PRO A 20 8.83 2.49 -9.38
CA PRO A 20 8.06 3.62 -8.89
C PRO A 20 8.48 4.92 -9.57
N PRO A 21 7.62 5.96 -9.56
CA PRO A 21 8.04 7.31 -9.96
C PRO A 21 9.27 7.76 -9.17
N LYS A 22 10.07 8.65 -9.73
CA LYS A 22 11.30 9.11 -9.08
C LYS A 22 11.06 10.05 -7.90
N THR A 23 9.92 10.70 -7.87
CA THR A 23 9.51 11.67 -6.85
C THR A 23 8.05 11.47 -6.50
N GLY A 24 7.63 12.01 -5.37
CA GLY A 24 6.24 11.99 -4.91
C GLY A 24 6.12 11.53 -3.47
N THR A 25 4.89 11.37 -3.02
CA THR A 25 4.55 10.83 -1.71
C THR A 25 4.04 9.40 -1.88
N PHE A 26 4.77 8.43 -1.35
CA PHE A 26 4.45 7.01 -1.45
C PHE A 26 4.05 6.46 -0.08
N LEU A 27 3.17 5.48 -0.09
CA LEU A 27 2.65 4.83 1.11
C LEU A 27 2.84 3.31 1.03
N ASP A 28 3.43 2.75 2.09
CA ASP A 28 3.40 1.33 2.41
C ASP A 28 2.32 1.11 3.49
N LEU A 29 1.20 0.56 3.11
CA LEU A 29 0.06 0.30 3.98
C LEU A 29 0.15 -1.11 4.58
N GLY A 30 0.40 -1.17 5.89
CA GLY A 30 0.66 -2.42 6.60
C GLY A 30 2.12 -2.86 6.43
N CYS A 31 3.06 -2.02 6.87
CA CYS A 31 4.47 -2.15 6.51
C CYS A 31 5.20 -3.36 7.13
N GLY A 32 4.70 -3.90 8.24
CA GLY A 32 5.41 -4.96 8.94
C GLY A 32 6.81 -4.56 9.36
N TRP A 33 7.82 -5.33 8.97
CA TRP A 33 9.23 -4.99 9.23
C TRP A 33 9.86 -4.08 8.15
N GLY A 34 9.10 -3.72 7.11
CA GLY A 34 9.43 -2.69 6.14
C GLY A 34 9.96 -3.15 4.78
N PRO A 35 9.72 -4.37 4.28
CA PRO A 35 10.28 -4.81 3.01
C PRO A 35 9.81 -3.97 1.81
N ILE A 36 8.54 -3.62 1.77
CA ILE A 36 7.98 -2.74 0.73
C ILE A 36 8.52 -1.32 0.89
N THR A 37 8.53 -0.80 2.13
CA THR A 37 9.08 0.52 2.46
C THR A 37 10.52 0.67 1.97
N LEU A 38 11.37 -0.31 2.28
CA LEU A 38 12.78 -0.30 1.89
C LEU A 38 12.94 -0.35 0.36
N ALA A 39 12.16 -1.21 -0.30
CA ALA A 39 12.18 -1.32 -1.76
C ALA A 39 11.80 0.01 -2.44
N LEU A 40 10.75 0.68 -1.98
CA LEU A 40 10.33 1.99 -2.47
C LEU A 40 11.40 3.06 -2.24
N ALA A 41 11.94 3.11 -1.02
CA ALA A 41 12.90 4.14 -0.63
C ALA A 41 14.23 4.02 -1.40
N VAL A 42 14.69 2.81 -1.65
CA VAL A 42 15.90 2.54 -2.47
C VAL A 42 15.66 2.90 -3.94
N ALA A 43 14.50 2.51 -4.49
CA ALA A 43 14.17 2.73 -5.89
C ALA A 43 13.90 4.20 -6.23
N ALA A 44 13.42 4.99 -5.26
CA ALA A 44 13.05 6.38 -5.45
C ALA A 44 13.63 7.28 -4.33
N PRO A 45 14.94 7.56 -4.34
CA PRO A 45 15.55 8.40 -3.31
C PRO A 45 14.99 9.82 -3.23
N GLY A 46 14.41 10.31 -4.32
CA GLY A 46 13.77 11.64 -4.38
C GLY A 46 12.32 11.67 -3.89
N ALA A 47 11.75 10.53 -3.55
CA ALA A 47 10.39 10.42 -3.02
C ALA A 47 10.39 10.41 -1.49
N THR A 48 9.28 10.80 -0.88
CA THR A 48 9.00 10.58 0.53
C THR A 48 8.20 9.29 0.68
N VAL A 49 8.72 8.32 1.42
CA VAL A 49 8.07 7.04 1.67
C VAL A 49 7.48 7.03 3.08
N LEU A 50 6.16 6.98 3.16
CA LEU A 50 5.41 6.87 4.38
C LEU A 50 5.09 5.40 4.64
N ALA A 51 5.44 4.91 5.82
CA ALA A 51 5.14 3.55 6.25
C ALA A 51 4.18 3.59 7.43
N THR A 52 3.09 2.83 7.34
CA THR A 52 2.11 2.76 8.42
C THR A 52 1.73 1.33 8.75
N ASP A 53 1.45 1.11 10.02
CA ASP A 53 0.99 -0.16 10.57
C ASP A 53 0.17 0.11 11.84
N VAL A 54 -0.70 -0.82 12.22
CA VAL A 54 -1.41 -0.78 13.50
C VAL A 54 -0.53 -1.25 14.67
N ASN A 55 0.56 -1.95 14.36
CA ASN A 55 1.48 -2.50 15.34
C ASN A 55 2.71 -1.59 15.51
N GLU A 56 2.87 -1.00 16.69
CA GLU A 56 3.99 -0.12 17.02
C GLU A 56 5.36 -0.80 16.87
N ARG A 57 5.44 -2.11 17.13
CA ARG A 57 6.67 -2.88 16.93
C ARG A 57 7.06 -2.94 15.46
N SER A 58 6.09 -3.09 14.57
CA SER A 58 6.30 -3.05 13.12
C SER A 58 6.88 -1.71 12.69
N LEU A 59 6.30 -0.61 13.18
CA LEU A 59 6.78 0.75 12.89
C LEU A 59 8.21 0.97 13.38
N ALA A 60 8.50 0.57 14.62
CA ALA A 60 9.84 0.69 15.19
C ALA A 60 10.87 -0.14 14.40
N LEU A 61 10.51 -1.34 13.97
CA LEU A 61 11.39 -2.22 13.20
C LEU A 61 11.62 -1.67 11.78
N THR A 62 10.58 -1.18 11.13
CA THR A 62 10.72 -0.49 9.82
C THR A 62 11.64 0.72 9.92
N ALA A 63 11.46 1.56 10.93
CA ALA A 63 12.32 2.74 11.15
C ALA A 63 13.79 2.34 11.37
N ARG A 64 14.04 1.31 12.19
CA ARG A 64 15.39 0.78 12.42
C ARG A 64 16.03 0.23 11.14
N ASN A 65 15.29 -0.53 10.38
CA ASN A 65 15.76 -1.12 9.13
C ASN A 65 16.08 -0.04 8.09
N ALA A 66 15.25 1.00 7.99
CA ALA A 66 15.50 2.15 7.12
C ALA A 66 16.78 2.89 7.53
N ALA A 67 16.95 3.18 8.82
CA ALA A 67 18.14 3.82 9.34
C ALA A 67 19.42 2.99 9.11
N ALA A 68 19.34 1.68 9.34
CA ALA A 68 20.46 0.76 9.11
C ALA A 68 20.86 0.68 7.62
N ALA A 69 19.91 0.88 6.71
CA ALA A 69 20.14 0.93 5.27
C ALA A 69 20.55 2.34 4.77
N GLY A 70 20.65 3.33 5.64
CA GLY A 70 21.00 4.70 5.27
C GLY A 70 19.91 5.42 4.47
N LEU A 71 18.66 5.03 4.63
CA LEU A 71 17.50 5.61 3.95
C LEU A 71 16.89 6.71 4.80
N ASP A 72 17.07 7.94 4.41
CA ASP A 72 16.60 9.14 5.11
C ASP A 72 15.27 9.70 4.54
N ASN A 73 14.74 9.07 3.48
CA ASN A 73 13.48 9.41 2.85
C ASN A 73 12.28 8.58 3.35
N VAL A 74 12.43 7.89 4.47
CA VAL A 74 11.39 7.07 5.10
C VAL A 74 10.87 7.73 6.36
N ARG A 75 9.54 7.76 6.51
CA ARG A 75 8.87 8.17 7.74
C ARG A 75 7.84 7.12 8.14
N THR A 76 7.90 6.69 9.40
CA THR A 76 6.93 5.77 9.99
C THR A 76 5.92 6.54 10.84
N SER A 77 4.67 6.13 10.80
CA SER A 77 3.60 6.72 11.60
C SER A 77 2.48 5.72 11.83
N GLN A 78 1.79 5.86 12.95
CA GLN A 78 0.57 5.11 13.21
C GLN A 78 -0.51 5.45 12.18
N ALA A 79 -1.32 4.45 11.80
CA ALA A 79 -2.29 4.57 10.72
C ALA A 79 -3.29 5.71 10.93
N GLU A 80 -3.91 5.79 12.10
CA GLU A 80 -4.89 6.82 12.40
C GLU A 80 -4.30 8.23 12.36
N ALA A 81 -3.13 8.40 12.96
CA ALA A 81 -2.44 9.69 13.00
C ALA A 81 -2.01 10.14 11.61
N LEU A 82 -1.46 9.24 10.81
CA LEU A 82 -1.04 9.54 9.44
C LEU A 82 -2.24 9.89 8.55
N LEU A 83 -3.31 9.12 8.63
CA LEU A 83 -4.53 9.37 7.86
C LEU A 83 -5.13 10.74 8.18
N ALA A 84 -5.21 11.09 9.47
CA ALA A 84 -5.67 12.39 9.93
C ALA A 84 -4.79 13.53 9.43
N GLU A 85 -3.46 13.38 9.53
CA GLU A 85 -2.50 14.37 9.05
C GLU A 85 -2.63 14.62 7.55
N LEU A 86 -2.64 13.56 6.74
CA LEU A 86 -2.72 13.67 5.28
C LEU A 86 -4.04 14.32 4.83
N ARG A 87 -5.13 14.03 5.51
CA ARG A 87 -6.43 14.69 5.27
C ARG A 87 -6.39 16.17 5.66
N GLN A 88 -5.88 16.48 6.83
CA GLN A 88 -5.80 17.85 7.34
C GLN A 88 -4.92 18.74 6.46
N THR A 89 -3.80 18.21 5.98
CA THR A 89 -2.86 18.94 5.12
C THR A 89 -3.22 18.87 3.64
N SER A 90 -4.25 18.10 3.27
CA SER A 90 -4.62 17.83 1.88
C SER A 90 -3.42 17.35 1.04
N THR A 91 -2.57 16.54 1.66
CA THR A 91 -1.40 15.97 1.00
C THR A 91 -1.81 14.74 0.19
N PRO A 92 -1.71 14.76 -1.15
CA PRO A 92 -2.07 13.62 -1.96
C PRO A 92 -1.00 12.53 -1.88
N VAL A 93 -1.43 11.28 -2.06
CA VAL A 93 -0.57 10.12 -2.16
C VAL A 93 -0.47 9.69 -3.63
N ASP A 94 0.74 9.60 -4.16
CA ASP A 94 0.98 9.29 -5.56
C ASP A 94 1.08 7.80 -5.84
N LEU A 95 1.50 7.02 -4.85
CA LEU A 95 1.66 5.58 -4.97
C LEU A 95 1.37 4.90 -3.64
N ILE A 96 0.56 3.85 -3.68
CA ILE A 96 0.36 2.93 -2.55
C ILE A 96 0.79 1.54 -2.98
N TRP A 97 1.69 0.93 -2.24
CA TRP A 97 1.96 -0.51 -2.34
C TRP A 97 1.54 -1.17 -1.03
N SER A 98 0.82 -2.28 -1.12
CA SER A 98 0.32 -2.96 0.06
C SER A 98 0.16 -4.47 -0.12
N ASN A 99 0.54 -5.17 0.91
CA ASN A 99 0.06 -6.52 1.19
C ASN A 99 -0.97 -6.38 2.32
N PRO A 100 -2.24 -6.10 2.00
CA PRO A 100 -3.21 -5.65 2.99
C PRO A 100 -3.61 -6.76 3.97
N PRO A 101 -4.04 -6.42 5.20
CA PRO A 101 -4.41 -7.38 6.22
C PRO A 101 -5.79 -8.01 5.95
N VAL A 102 -5.90 -8.87 4.94
CA VAL A 102 -7.18 -9.49 4.52
C VAL A 102 -7.88 -10.31 5.62
N ARG A 103 -7.16 -10.71 6.66
CA ARG A 103 -7.69 -11.51 7.77
C ARG A 103 -8.48 -10.72 8.81
N ILE A 104 -8.51 -9.38 8.70
CA ILE A 104 -9.31 -8.53 9.60
C ILE A 104 -10.81 -8.60 9.31
N GLY A 105 -11.19 -9.27 8.24
CA GLY A 105 -12.57 -9.38 7.79
C GLY A 105 -12.89 -8.45 6.62
N LYS A 106 -13.90 -8.83 5.85
CA LYS A 106 -14.26 -8.17 4.60
C LYS A 106 -14.61 -6.70 4.79
N ASP A 107 -15.50 -6.39 5.73
CA ASP A 107 -16.00 -5.02 5.93
C ASP A 107 -14.89 -4.10 6.43
N ALA A 108 -14.08 -4.55 7.40
CA ALA A 108 -12.94 -3.79 7.90
C ALA A 108 -11.89 -3.55 6.81
N LEU A 109 -11.63 -4.53 5.95
CA LEU A 109 -10.72 -4.37 4.81
C LEU A 109 -11.26 -3.33 3.82
N HIS A 110 -12.55 -3.37 3.53
CA HIS A 110 -13.20 -2.42 2.63
C HIS A 110 -13.10 -0.98 3.16
N GLU A 111 -13.42 -0.76 4.43
CA GLU A 111 -13.28 0.55 5.07
C GLU A 111 -11.84 1.06 5.04
N LEU A 112 -10.89 0.17 5.39
CA LEU A 112 -9.46 0.49 5.34
C LEU A 112 -9.04 0.96 3.95
N LEU A 113 -9.35 0.18 2.92
CA LEU A 113 -8.94 0.51 1.55
C LEU A 113 -9.60 1.78 1.05
N LEU A 114 -10.90 1.99 1.27
CA LEU A 114 -11.58 3.23 0.86
C LEU A 114 -10.95 4.45 1.50
N SER A 115 -10.63 4.39 2.79
CA SER A 115 -10.01 5.49 3.52
C SER A 115 -8.67 5.92 2.95
N TRP A 116 -7.84 4.97 2.55
CA TRP A 116 -6.52 5.25 2.01
C TRP A 116 -6.52 5.55 0.51
N LEU A 117 -7.33 4.84 -0.26
CA LEU A 117 -7.48 5.09 -1.71
C LEU A 117 -8.03 6.49 -1.98
N ALA A 118 -8.88 7.03 -1.11
CA ALA A 118 -9.38 8.39 -1.21
C ALA A 118 -8.28 9.46 -1.20
N LEU A 119 -7.10 9.14 -0.69
CA LEU A 119 -5.94 10.04 -0.67
C LEU A 119 -5.12 10.03 -1.97
N LEU A 120 -5.39 9.10 -2.90
CA LEU A 120 -4.66 9.03 -4.16
C LEU A 120 -4.78 10.34 -4.94
N SER A 121 -3.65 10.83 -5.45
CA SER A 121 -3.63 11.92 -6.42
C SER A 121 -4.39 11.52 -7.69
N ALA A 122 -4.69 12.48 -8.57
CA ALA A 122 -5.45 12.24 -9.80
C ALA A 122 -4.83 11.13 -10.67
N ASP A 123 -3.50 11.09 -10.76
CA ASP A 123 -2.74 10.07 -11.50
C ASP A 123 -2.13 8.99 -10.59
N GLY A 124 -2.48 8.99 -9.32
CA GLY A 124 -1.97 8.06 -8.33
C GLY A 124 -2.47 6.63 -8.56
N GLU A 125 -1.68 5.68 -8.11
CA GLU A 125 -1.97 4.25 -8.24
C GLU A 125 -1.79 3.53 -6.91
N ALA A 126 -2.62 2.52 -6.68
CA ALA A 126 -2.40 1.55 -5.63
C ALA A 126 -2.14 0.16 -6.23
N TRP A 127 -1.15 -0.52 -5.71
CA TRP A 127 -0.83 -1.90 -6.07
C TRP A 127 -1.01 -2.78 -4.85
N LEU A 128 -1.92 -3.74 -4.96
CA LEU A 128 -2.33 -4.61 -3.86
C LEU A 128 -2.03 -6.06 -4.22
N VAL A 129 -1.43 -6.79 -3.30
CA VAL A 129 -1.29 -8.24 -3.44
C VAL A 129 -2.25 -8.95 -2.50
N VAL A 130 -3.08 -9.83 -3.04
CA VAL A 130 -4.11 -10.55 -2.27
C VAL A 130 -4.15 -12.01 -2.68
N LEU A 131 -4.24 -12.91 -1.71
CA LEU A 131 -4.47 -14.32 -1.96
C LEU A 131 -5.80 -14.54 -2.68
N LYS A 132 -5.80 -15.32 -3.76
CA LYS A 132 -7.00 -15.67 -4.51
C LYS A 132 -8.08 -16.26 -3.58
N ASN A 133 -7.68 -17.22 -2.75
CA ASN A 133 -8.58 -17.92 -1.84
C ASN A 133 -9.08 -17.07 -0.66
N LEU A 134 -8.51 -15.89 -0.45
CA LEU A 134 -8.95 -14.92 0.55
C LEU A 134 -9.70 -13.74 -0.06
N GLY A 135 -10.19 -13.89 -1.30
CA GLY A 135 -11.13 -12.96 -1.89
C GLY A 135 -10.55 -11.92 -2.83
N ALA A 136 -9.39 -12.18 -3.45
CA ALA A 136 -8.79 -11.23 -4.40
C ALA A 136 -9.74 -10.82 -5.54
N ASP A 137 -10.42 -11.78 -6.15
CA ASP A 137 -11.31 -11.50 -7.28
C ASP A 137 -12.58 -10.77 -6.84
N SER A 138 -13.15 -11.10 -5.68
CA SER A 138 -14.30 -10.39 -5.11
C SER A 138 -13.94 -8.97 -4.66
N LEU A 139 -12.74 -8.76 -4.13
CA LEU A 139 -12.24 -7.43 -3.80
C LEU A 139 -12.13 -6.54 -5.05
N ALA A 140 -11.56 -7.08 -6.13
CA ALA A 140 -11.47 -6.37 -7.40
C ALA A 140 -12.85 -5.96 -7.95
N THR A 141 -13.80 -6.88 -7.92
CA THR A 141 -15.19 -6.61 -8.34
C THR A 141 -15.85 -5.54 -7.47
N TRP A 142 -15.65 -5.63 -6.15
CA TRP A 142 -16.22 -4.66 -5.22
C TRP A 142 -15.63 -3.26 -5.42
N LEU A 143 -14.31 -3.14 -5.53
CA LEU A 143 -13.65 -1.85 -5.80
C LEU A 143 -14.13 -1.23 -7.12
N THR A 144 -14.29 -2.04 -8.16
CA THR A 144 -14.85 -1.59 -9.44
C THR A 144 -16.27 -1.04 -9.25
N GLY A 145 -17.08 -1.70 -8.43
CA GLY A 145 -18.43 -1.22 -8.07
C GLY A 145 -18.43 0.09 -7.27
N GLN A 146 -17.33 0.43 -6.61
CA GLN A 146 -17.14 1.70 -5.89
C GLN A 146 -16.61 2.83 -6.78
N GLY A 147 -16.44 2.60 -8.08
CA GLY A 147 -15.97 3.61 -9.03
C GLY A 147 -14.47 3.63 -9.28
N TRP A 148 -13.74 2.67 -8.73
CA TRP A 148 -12.30 2.52 -8.98
C TRP A 148 -12.05 1.74 -10.27
N GLU A 149 -11.01 2.11 -11.02
CA GLU A 149 -10.51 1.30 -12.12
C GLU A 149 -9.54 0.26 -11.55
N VAL A 150 -9.90 -1.01 -11.68
CA VAL A 150 -9.12 -2.13 -11.14
C VAL A 150 -8.72 -3.06 -12.27
N SER A 151 -7.44 -3.39 -12.35
CA SER A 151 -6.90 -4.37 -13.29
C SER A 151 -6.00 -5.38 -12.59
N ARG A 152 -6.14 -6.65 -12.97
CA ARG A 152 -5.26 -7.71 -12.52
C ARG A 152 -3.99 -7.70 -13.38
N GLN A 153 -2.88 -7.36 -12.76
CA GLN A 153 -1.58 -7.24 -13.44
C GLN A 153 -0.78 -8.54 -13.43
N ALA A 154 -0.97 -9.37 -12.40
CA ALA A 154 -0.29 -10.65 -12.29
C ALA A 154 -1.10 -11.66 -11.47
N SER A 155 -0.78 -12.92 -11.71
CA SER A 155 -1.25 -14.08 -10.93
C SER A 155 -0.07 -15.00 -10.72
N SER A 156 0.36 -15.15 -9.48
CA SER A 156 1.53 -15.94 -9.14
C SER A 156 1.40 -16.57 -7.76
N LYS A 157 1.77 -17.83 -7.64
CA LYS A 157 1.81 -18.55 -6.34
C LYS A 157 0.51 -18.48 -5.53
N GLY A 158 -0.64 -18.43 -6.21
CA GLY A 158 -1.96 -18.28 -5.58
C GLY A 158 -2.36 -16.85 -5.23
N PHE A 159 -1.51 -15.87 -5.50
CA PHE A 159 -1.79 -14.45 -5.31
C PHE A 159 -2.24 -13.76 -6.59
N ARG A 160 -2.97 -12.66 -6.42
CA ARG A 160 -3.28 -11.68 -7.46
C ARG A 160 -2.60 -10.37 -7.12
N VAL A 161 -2.00 -9.73 -8.12
CA VAL A 161 -1.54 -8.34 -8.02
C VAL A 161 -2.53 -7.46 -8.74
N LEU A 162 -3.16 -6.56 -7.99
CA LEU A 162 -4.20 -5.65 -8.47
C LEU A 162 -3.63 -4.24 -8.55
N ARG A 163 -3.85 -3.58 -9.67
CA ARG A 163 -3.61 -2.16 -9.85
C ARG A 163 -4.93 -1.42 -9.72
N VAL A 164 -4.98 -0.41 -8.87
CA VAL A 164 -6.18 0.40 -8.60
C VAL A 164 -5.87 1.86 -8.91
N ARG A 165 -6.74 2.50 -9.69
CA ARG A 165 -6.66 3.93 -10.04
C ARG A 165 -8.04 4.57 -9.91
N ARG A 166 -8.06 5.90 -9.92
CA ARG A 166 -9.33 6.61 -10.08
C ARG A 166 -9.91 6.28 -11.44
N GLY A 167 -11.19 5.92 -11.46
CA GLY A 167 -11.95 5.74 -12.69
C GLY A 167 -12.21 7.10 -13.39
N PRO A 168 -12.65 7.09 -14.65
CA PRO A 168 -12.93 8.32 -15.41
C PRO A 168 -13.98 9.22 -14.75
N ASP A 169 -14.94 8.63 -14.06
CA ASP A 169 -15.99 9.36 -13.31
C ASP A 169 -15.63 9.58 -11.83
N GLY A 170 -14.46 9.07 -11.40
CA GLY A 170 -14.04 9.10 -9.99
C GLY A 170 -14.88 8.20 -9.08
N PRO A 171 -14.42 7.92 -7.85
CA PRO A 171 -15.30 7.35 -6.84
C PRO A 171 -16.40 8.37 -6.54
N VAL A 172 -17.63 7.88 -6.41
CA VAL A 172 -18.73 8.71 -5.91
C VAL A 172 -18.33 9.19 -4.53
N ASP A 173 -18.22 10.51 -4.34
CA ASP A 173 -17.88 11.11 -3.06
C ASP A 173 -18.83 10.54 -1.99
N ALA A 174 -18.20 9.88 -1.01
CA ALA A 174 -18.93 9.36 0.14
C ALA A 174 -19.10 10.44 1.18
#